data_5bf706626cf379154496a8eb21695d86
#
_entry.id   5bf706626cf379154496a8eb21695d86
#
_cell.length_a   1.000
_cell.length_b   1.000
_cell.length_c   1.000
_cell.angle_alpha   90.00
_cell.angle_beta   90.00
_cell.angle_gamma   90.00
#
_symmetry.space_group_name_H-M   'P 1'
#
loop_
_entity.id
_entity.type
_entity.pdbx_description
1 polymer ?
#
loop_
_entity_poly.entity_id
_entity_poly.type
_entity_poly.pdbx_seq_one_letter_code
_entity_poly.pdbx_strand_id
1 'polypeptide(L)'
;AKHADNINAGLFTYPSLMAADILLYQTNLVPVGNDQKQHLELSRDIANRFNSLYGNTFAVPEPYIPKTAARIMSLADPTKKMSKSDENAKATVFVLDEPGTVVKKFKSAVTDSEMEVVYREGKDGINNLMSIYSAVTGLTLEQIEHDFAGKGYGDFKQAVGEAVAEELRPAREK
;
A
#
# COMPACT_ATOMS: atom_id res chain seq x y z
N ALA A 1 5.38 6.20 -19.59
CA ALA A 1 5.17 7.48 -18.89
C ALA A 1 3.96 8.19 -19.52
N LYS A 2 2.90 8.47 -18.73
CA LYS A 2 1.67 9.12 -19.20
C LYS A 2 1.79 10.65 -19.38
N HIS A 3 2.96 11.23 -19.10
CA HIS A 3 3.24 12.66 -19.21
C HIS A 3 4.58 12.86 -19.93
N ALA A 4 4.57 12.65 -21.27
CA ALA A 4 5.77 12.84 -22.10
C ALA A 4 6.21 14.31 -22.19
N ASP A 5 5.33 15.26 -21.83
CA ASP A 5 5.55 16.68 -22.06
C ASP A 5 6.34 17.39 -20.94
N ASN A 6 6.69 16.68 -19.85
CA ASN A 6 7.38 17.27 -18.69
C ASN A 6 8.46 16.34 -18.12
N ILE A 7 9.35 15.87 -19.00
CA ILE A 7 10.53 15.08 -18.59
C ILE A 7 11.58 16.05 -18.04
N ASN A 8 11.78 16.05 -16.73
CA ASN A 8 12.77 16.88 -16.06
C ASN A 8 13.97 16.04 -15.56
N ALA A 9 15.04 16.71 -15.13
CA ALA A 9 16.25 16.06 -14.61
C ALA A 9 15.96 15.12 -13.43
N GLY A 10 14.93 15.42 -12.62
CA GLY A 10 14.52 14.58 -11.49
C GLY A 10 14.11 13.16 -11.90
N LEU A 11 13.47 13.00 -13.07
CA LEU A 11 13.13 11.67 -13.59
C LEU A 11 14.38 10.84 -13.93
N PHE A 12 15.49 11.49 -14.24
CA PHE A 12 16.75 10.84 -14.57
C PHE A 12 17.60 10.53 -13.34
N THR A 13 17.50 11.37 -12.32
CA THR A 13 18.39 11.30 -11.14
C THR A 13 17.77 10.63 -9.91
N TYR A 14 16.44 10.46 -9.86
CA TYR A 14 15.79 9.87 -8.68
C TYR A 14 16.28 8.46 -8.31
N PRO A 15 16.71 7.56 -9.24
CA PRO A 15 17.24 6.26 -8.83
C PRO A 15 18.53 6.37 -8.01
N SER A 16 19.38 7.35 -8.34
CA SER A 16 20.59 7.63 -7.57
C SER A 16 20.28 8.19 -6.18
N LEU A 17 19.27 9.07 -6.08
CA LEU A 17 18.79 9.58 -4.80
C LEU A 17 18.23 8.45 -3.93
N MET A 18 17.40 7.58 -4.50
CA MET A 18 16.87 6.42 -3.79
C MET A 18 17.99 5.49 -3.27
N ALA A 19 19.02 5.26 -4.08
CA ALA A 19 20.19 4.47 -3.64
C ALA A 19 20.92 5.15 -2.48
N ALA A 20 21.11 6.46 -2.54
CA ALA A 20 21.74 7.23 -1.47
C ALA A 20 20.91 7.16 -0.17
N ASP A 21 19.59 7.32 -0.25
CA ASP A 21 18.69 7.23 0.91
C ASP A 21 18.76 5.85 1.59
N ILE A 22 18.85 4.77 0.81
CA ILE A 22 18.97 3.40 1.34
C ILE A 22 20.34 3.16 1.98
N LEU A 23 21.41 3.50 1.29
CA LEU A 23 22.78 3.19 1.72
C LEU A 23 23.24 4.07 2.88
N LEU A 24 22.78 5.33 2.97
CA LEU A 24 23.08 6.25 4.05
C LEU A 24 22.73 5.67 5.43
N TYR A 25 21.60 4.95 5.51
CA TYR A 25 21.11 4.37 6.77
C TYR A 25 21.55 2.93 6.99
N GLN A 26 22.43 2.37 6.16
CA GLN A 26 22.89 0.98 6.27
C GLN A 26 21.73 -0.02 6.30
N THR A 27 20.73 0.20 5.46
CA THR A 27 19.47 -0.53 5.49
C THR A 27 19.65 -1.97 5.01
N ASN A 28 19.25 -2.94 5.82
CA ASN A 28 19.33 -4.36 5.48
C ASN A 28 18.12 -4.84 4.65
N LEU A 29 16.92 -4.37 4.99
CA LEU A 29 15.67 -4.76 4.33
C LEU A 29 14.90 -3.52 3.87
N VAL A 30 14.51 -3.49 2.61
CA VAL A 30 13.77 -2.37 2.00
C VAL A 30 12.40 -2.87 1.56
N PRO A 31 11.30 -2.41 2.21
CA PRO A 31 9.95 -2.74 1.74
C PRO A 31 9.70 -2.02 0.40
N VAL A 32 9.53 -2.80 -0.65
CA VAL A 32 9.31 -2.29 -2.01
C VAL A 32 8.23 -3.07 -2.74
N GLY A 33 7.50 -2.38 -3.63
CA GLY A 33 6.69 -3.03 -4.64
C GLY A 33 7.54 -3.61 -5.78
N ASN A 34 6.95 -4.49 -6.58
CA ASN A 34 7.64 -5.12 -7.72
C ASN A 34 8.18 -4.11 -8.74
N ASP A 35 7.52 -2.95 -8.88
CA ASP A 35 7.92 -1.87 -9.78
C ASP A 35 9.23 -1.17 -9.34
N GLN A 36 9.60 -1.25 -8.06
CA GLN A 36 10.81 -0.65 -7.50
C GLN A 36 11.98 -1.64 -7.37
N LYS A 37 11.78 -2.90 -7.72
CA LYS A 37 12.81 -3.93 -7.59
C LYS A 37 14.09 -3.60 -8.38
N GLN A 38 13.94 -3.09 -9.59
CA GLN A 38 15.10 -2.69 -10.42
C GLN A 38 15.92 -1.55 -9.79
N HIS A 39 15.27 -0.58 -9.16
CA HIS A 39 15.97 0.51 -8.47
C HIS A 39 16.71 0.02 -7.22
N LEU A 40 16.16 -0.97 -6.54
CA LEU A 40 16.85 -1.59 -5.41
C LEU A 40 18.07 -2.40 -5.87
N GLU A 41 17.98 -3.13 -6.99
CA GLU A 41 19.15 -3.82 -7.57
C GLU A 41 20.27 -2.83 -7.92
N LEU A 42 19.96 -1.64 -8.44
CA LEU A 42 20.96 -0.58 -8.64
C LEU A 42 21.64 -0.20 -7.33
N SER A 43 20.90 -0.08 -6.24
CA SER A 43 21.45 0.22 -4.91
C SER A 43 22.40 -0.89 -4.42
N ARG A 44 22.04 -2.15 -4.68
CA ARG A 44 22.84 -3.35 -4.37
C ARG A 44 24.16 -3.35 -5.18
N ASP A 45 24.07 -3.07 -6.48
CA ASP A 45 25.23 -3.00 -7.36
C ASP A 45 26.22 -1.90 -6.91
N ILE A 46 25.70 -0.73 -6.53
CA ILE A 46 26.52 0.37 -6.00
C ILE A 46 27.21 -0.07 -4.69
N ALA A 47 26.47 -0.67 -3.75
CA ALA A 47 27.01 -1.16 -2.48
C ALA A 47 28.12 -2.21 -2.71
N ASN A 48 27.85 -3.21 -3.53
CA ASN A 48 28.80 -4.27 -3.84
C ASN A 48 30.07 -3.73 -4.51
N ARG A 49 29.91 -2.84 -5.49
CA ARG A 49 31.06 -2.22 -6.18
C ARG A 49 31.89 -1.36 -5.23
N PHE A 50 31.26 -0.57 -4.39
CA PHE A 50 31.96 0.25 -3.40
C PHE A 50 32.70 -0.64 -2.40
N ASN A 51 32.05 -1.65 -1.87
CA ASN A 51 32.66 -2.58 -0.92
C ASN A 51 33.86 -3.33 -1.51
N SER A 52 33.80 -3.67 -2.80
CA SER A 52 34.92 -4.34 -3.48
C SER A 52 36.17 -3.46 -3.64
N LEU A 53 35.98 -2.13 -3.71
CA LEU A 53 37.07 -1.18 -3.90
C LEU A 53 37.64 -0.65 -2.57
N TYR A 54 36.78 -0.44 -1.59
CA TYR A 54 37.08 0.27 -0.35
C TYR A 54 36.95 -0.57 0.92
N GLY A 55 36.61 -1.86 0.79
CA GLY A 55 36.29 -2.75 1.91
C GLY A 55 34.84 -2.65 2.34
N ASN A 56 34.43 -3.52 3.27
CA ASN A 56 33.04 -3.64 3.74
C ASN A 56 32.57 -2.34 4.43
N THR A 57 31.98 -1.45 3.65
CA THR A 57 31.50 -0.13 4.09
C THR A 57 29.98 -0.07 4.18
N PHE A 58 29.29 -0.57 3.14
CA PHE A 58 27.83 -0.53 3.07
C PHE A 58 27.21 -1.89 3.33
N ALA A 59 26.11 -1.92 4.09
CA ALA A 59 25.20 -3.06 4.10
C ALA A 59 24.58 -3.21 2.70
N VAL A 60 24.59 -4.43 2.14
CA VAL A 60 23.93 -4.70 0.86
C VAL A 60 22.45 -4.92 1.13
N PRO A 61 21.56 -4.04 0.66
CA PRO A 61 20.14 -4.12 1.00
C PRO A 61 19.44 -5.28 0.29
N GLU A 62 18.45 -5.90 0.96
CA GLU A 62 17.61 -6.95 0.40
C GLU A 62 16.16 -6.43 0.22
N PRO A 63 15.46 -6.85 -0.86
CA PRO A 63 14.08 -6.47 -1.05
C PRO A 63 13.17 -7.24 -0.07
N TYR A 64 12.29 -6.52 0.59
CA TYR A 64 11.18 -7.09 1.33
C TYR A 64 9.89 -6.85 0.54
N ILE A 65 9.39 -7.91 -0.10
CA ILE A 65 8.13 -7.88 -0.86
C ILE A 65 7.09 -8.64 -0.03
N PRO A 66 6.14 -7.95 0.61
CA PRO A 66 5.11 -8.62 1.39
C PRO A 66 4.24 -9.51 0.51
N LYS A 67 3.92 -10.70 1.00
CA LYS A 67 3.11 -11.70 0.29
C LYS A 67 1.64 -11.29 0.15
N THR A 68 1.14 -10.45 1.05
CA THR A 68 -0.26 -10.00 1.13
C THR A 68 -0.36 -8.48 1.06
N ALA A 69 -1.47 -7.98 0.56
CA ALA A 69 -1.81 -6.55 0.46
C ALA A 69 -0.86 -5.69 -0.38
N ALA A 70 -0.17 -6.29 -1.34
CA ALA A 70 0.81 -5.58 -2.18
C ALA A 70 0.21 -4.43 -3.01
N ARG A 71 -1.11 -4.38 -3.22
CA ARG A 71 -1.75 -3.36 -4.04
C ARG A 71 -3.11 -2.96 -3.49
N ILE A 72 -3.16 -1.85 -2.78
CA ILE A 72 -4.41 -1.25 -2.30
C ILE A 72 -5.00 -0.35 -3.39
N MET A 73 -6.29 -0.57 -3.69
CA MET A 73 -7.00 0.19 -4.71
C MET A 73 -7.76 1.36 -4.10
N SER A 74 -8.08 2.36 -4.93
CA SER A 74 -8.86 3.53 -4.55
C SER A 74 -10.25 3.13 -4.02
N LEU A 75 -10.69 3.79 -2.97
CA LEU A 75 -12.02 3.56 -2.40
C LEU A 75 -13.14 4.11 -3.30
N ALA A 76 -12.83 5.09 -4.14
CA ALA A 76 -13.79 5.69 -5.07
C ALA A 76 -13.81 5.03 -6.45
N ASP A 77 -12.70 4.38 -6.84
CA ASP A 77 -12.57 3.67 -8.12
C ASP A 77 -11.64 2.44 -7.92
N PRO A 78 -12.20 1.27 -7.60
CA PRO A 78 -11.41 0.07 -7.28
C PRO A 78 -10.63 -0.48 -8.47
N THR A 79 -10.76 0.06 -9.66
CA THR A 79 -9.94 -0.28 -10.83
C THR A 79 -8.59 0.46 -10.83
N LYS A 80 -8.46 1.52 -10.04
CA LYS A 80 -7.25 2.34 -9.92
C LYS A 80 -6.54 2.11 -8.59
N LYS A 81 -5.20 2.18 -8.60
CA LYS A 81 -4.41 2.14 -7.36
C LYS A 81 -4.73 3.37 -6.51
N MET A 82 -4.86 3.18 -5.17
CA MET A 82 -4.96 4.30 -4.23
C MET A 82 -3.75 5.23 -4.38
N SER A 83 -3.99 6.53 -4.49
CA SER A 83 -2.94 7.53 -4.70
C SER A 83 -3.17 8.77 -3.85
N LYS A 84 -2.10 9.25 -3.20
CA LYS A 84 -2.13 10.51 -2.44
C LYS A 84 -2.40 11.75 -3.29
N SER A 85 -2.21 11.64 -4.61
CA SER A 85 -2.45 12.72 -5.57
C SER A 85 -3.82 12.63 -6.26
N ASP A 86 -4.74 11.77 -5.76
CA ASP A 86 -6.11 11.72 -6.25
C ASP A 86 -6.86 12.99 -5.82
N GLU A 87 -7.52 13.64 -6.77
CA GLU A 87 -8.31 14.86 -6.50
C GLU A 87 -9.55 14.58 -5.65
N ASN A 88 -10.03 13.34 -5.65
CA ASN A 88 -11.14 12.90 -4.84
C ASN A 88 -10.68 12.53 -3.41
N ALA A 89 -10.93 13.41 -2.45
CA ALA A 89 -10.57 13.19 -1.04
C ALA A 89 -11.15 11.89 -0.42
N LYS A 90 -12.19 11.30 -1.01
CA LYS A 90 -12.79 10.03 -0.56
C LYS A 90 -12.05 8.81 -1.11
N ALA A 91 -11.21 8.99 -2.13
CA ALA A 91 -10.50 7.89 -2.80
C ALA A 91 -9.37 7.31 -1.95
N THR A 92 -8.81 8.11 -1.03
CA THR A 92 -7.58 7.81 -0.30
C THR A 92 -7.76 8.03 1.20
N VAL A 93 -7.21 7.12 2.01
CA VAL A 93 -7.07 7.28 3.46
C VAL A 93 -5.66 7.79 3.73
N PHE A 94 -5.56 8.88 4.49
CA PHE A 94 -4.29 9.44 4.94
C PHE A 94 -3.98 8.98 6.36
N VAL A 95 -2.70 8.85 6.70
CA VAL A 95 -2.25 8.40 8.03
C VAL A 95 -2.78 9.31 9.15
N LEU A 96 -2.91 10.61 8.88
CA LEU A 96 -3.39 11.61 9.85
C LEU A 96 -4.90 11.86 9.78
N ASP A 97 -5.65 11.08 9.00
CA ASP A 97 -7.12 11.20 9.00
C ASP A 97 -7.68 10.85 10.39
N GLU A 98 -8.61 11.68 10.87
CA GLU A 98 -9.36 11.39 12.10
C GLU A 98 -10.15 10.08 11.99
N PRO A 99 -10.29 9.29 13.09
CA PRO A 99 -10.96 7.99 13.04
C PRO A 99 -12.34 8.01 12.39
N GLY A 100 -13.15 9.01 12.74
CA GLY A 100 -14.47 9.20 12.13
C GLY A 100 -14.44 9.51 10.64
N THR A 101 -13.38 10.14 10.15
CA THR A 101 -13.15 10.40 8.73
C THR A 101 -12.77 9.12 8.00
N VAL A 102 -11.89 8.31 8.58
CA VAL A 102 -11.52 7.00 8.04
C VAL A 102 -12.75 6.13 7.85
N VAL A 103 -13.56 5.95 8.92
CA VAL A 103 -14.81 5.18 8.85
C VAL A 103 -15.77 5.71 7.78
N LYS A 104 -15.94 7.04 7.68
CA LYS A 104 -16.80 7.64 6.64
C LYS A 104 -16.29 7.36 5.22
N LYS A 105 -14.98 7.39 4.99
CA LYS A 105 -14.39 7.05 3.69
C LYS A 105 -14.68 5.61 3.31
N PHE A 106 -14.50 4.66 4.22
CA PHE A 106 -14.81 3.24 3.98
C PHE A 106 -16.32 3.02 3.75
N LYS A 107 -17.17 3.65 4.53
CA LYS A 107 -18.64 3.57 4.31
C LYS A 107 -19.05 4.05 2.93
N SER A 108 -18.36 5.05 2.38
CA SER A 108 -18.63 5.60 1.04
C SER A 108 -17.89 4.89 -0.08
N ALA A 109 -17.07 3.88 0.22
CA ALA A 109 -16.31 3.13 -0.78
C ALA A 109 -17.23 2.48 -1.81
N VAL A 110 -16.80 2.52 -3.07
CA VAL A 110 -17.56 1.93 -4.19
C VAL A 110 -17.49 0.41 -4.11
N THR A 111 -18.65 -0.22 -4.17
CA THR A 111 -18.83 -1.68 -4.23
C THR A 111 -19.89 -2.01 -5.26
N ASP A 112 -19.99 -3.29 -5.64
CA ASP A 112 -21.06 -3.79 -6.49
C ASP A 112 -22.44 -3.68 -5.80
N SER A 113 -23.50 -4.08 -6.51
CA SER A 113 -24.90 -4.05 -6.04
C SER A 113 -25.32 -5.29 -5.26
N GLU A 114 -24.46 -6.29 -5.17
CA GLU A 114 -24.70 -7.48 -4.35
C GLU A 114 -24.45 -7.15 -2.87
N MET A 115 -24.95 -7.97 -1.95
CA MET A 115 -24.81 -7.73 -0.51
C MET A 115 -23.89 -8.72 0.19
N GLU A 116 -23.31 -9.67 -0.57
CA GLU A 116 -22.50 -10.74 -0.02
C GLU A 116 -21.03 -10.35 0.05
N VAL A 117 -20.43 -10.48 1.22
CA VAL A 117 -18.99 -10.29 1.45
C VAL A 117 -18.28 -11.58 1.06
N VAL A 118 -17.95 -11.70 -0.23
CA VAL A 118 -17.28 -12.87 -0.82
C VAL A 118 -16.19 -12.40 -1.78
N TYR A 119 -15.01 -13.00 -1.69
CA TYR A 119 -13.86 -12.68 -2.55
C TYR A 119 -13.97 -13.46 -3.87
N ARG A 120 -14.35 -12.79 -4.96
CA ARG A 120 -14.47 -13.42 -6.28
C ARG A 120 -14.25 -12.41 -7.42
N GLU A 121 -14.04 -12.93 -8.62
CA GLU A 121 -13.96 -12.13 -9.84
C GLU A 121 -15.20 -11.25 -10.04
N GLY A 122 -15.01 -10.02 -10.50
CA GLY A 122 -16.06 -9.03 -10.73
C GLY A 122 -16.49 -8.23 -9.50
N LYS A 123 -15.92 -8.49 -8.32
CA LYS A 123 -16.19 -7.76 -7.08
C LYS A 123 -15.02 -6.86 -6.64
N ASP A 124 -14.46 -6.09 -7.54
CA ASP A 124 -13.24 -5.32 -7.31
C ASP A 124 -13.29 -4.47 -6.03
N GLY A 125 -14.43 -3.81 -5.76
CA GLY A 125 -14.59 -2.99 -4.57
C GLY A 125 -14.56 -3.81 -3.27
N ILE A 126 -15.31 -4.90 -3.21
CA ILE A 126 -15.30 -5.80 -2.04
C ILE A 126 -13.98 -6.52 -1.89
N ASN A 127 -13.39 -7.01 -2.97
CA ASN A 127 -12.08 -7.66 -2.95
C ASN A 127 -11.00 -6.74 -2.40
N ASN A 128 -11.04 -5.45 -2.77
CA ASN A 128 -10.12 -4.44 -2.21
C ASN A 128 -10.35 -4.27 -0.70
N LEU A 129 -11.60 -4.12 -0.25
CA LEU A 129 -11.91 -3.97 1.18
C LEU A 129 -11.54 -5.21 1.99
N MET A 130 -11.77 -6.42 1.46
CA MET A 130 -11.37 -7.68 2.11
C MET A 130 -9.85 -7.80 2.20
N SER A 131 -9.12 -7.41 1.16
CA SER A 131 -7.66 -7.39 1.17
C SER A 131 -7.11 -6.41 2.21
N ILE A 132 -7.71 -5.21 2.34
CA ILE A 132 -7.34 -4.23 3.37
C ILE A 132 -7.64 -4.80 4.76
N TYR A 133 -8.83 -5.36 4.97
CA TYR A 133 -9.23 -5.91 6.26
C TYR A 133 -8.34 -7.08 6.69
N SER A 134 -8.04 -8.00 5.77
CA SER A 134 -7.09 -9.09 5.98
C SER A 134 -5.70 -8.57 6.39
N ALA A 135 -5.21 -7.52 5.73
CA ALA A 135 -3.90 -6.94 6.01
C ALA A 135 -3.79 -6.34 7.42
N VAL A 136 -4.83 -5.67 7.90
CA VAL A 136 -4.81 -5.00 9.21
C VAL A 136 -5.22 -5.91 10.37
N THR A 137 -6.03 -6.96 10.10
CA THR A 137 -6.50 -7.90 11.14
C THR A 137 -5.71 -9.20 11.20
N GLY A 138 -5.01 -9.56 10.13
CA GLY A 138 -4.34 -10.86 9.97
C GLY A 138 -5.29 -12.02 9.66
N LEU A 139 -6.60 -11.78 9.49
CA LEU A 139 -7.57 -12.80 9.15
C LEU A 139 -7.41 -13.26 7.70
N THR A 140 -7.67 -14.54 7.41
CA THR A 140 -7.73 -15.04 6.04
C THR A 140 -9.02 -14.58 5.35
N LEU A 141 -9.05 -14.62 4.02
CA LEU A 141 -10.24 -14.25 3.25
C LEU A 141 -11.43 -15.15 3.61
N GLU A 142 -11.22 -16.45 3.80
CA GLU A 142 -12.24 -17.40 4.19
C GLU A 142 -12.82 -17.11 5.59
N GLN A 143 -11.98 -16.68 6.53
CA GLN A 143 -12.43 -16.26 7.85
C GLN A 143 -13.32 -15.01 7.75
N ILE A 144 -12.93 -14.05 6.91
CA ILE A 144 -13.70 -12.82 6.68
C ILE A 144 -15.06 -13.15 6.07
N GLU A 145 -15.11 -14.01 5.05
CA GLU A 145 -16.35 -14.47 4.44
C GLU A 145 -17.29 -15.12 5.47
N HIS A 146 -16.74 -16.01 6.30
CA HIS A 146 -17.49 -16.67 7.36
C HIS A 146 -18.05 -15.68 8.39
N ASP A 147 -17.24 -14.74 8.86
CA ASP A 147 -17.60 -13.80 9.94
C ASP A 147 -18.63 -12.76 9.48
N PHE A 148 -18.66 -12.46 8.18
CA PHE A 148 -19.61 -11.54 7.57
C PHE A 148 -20.71 -12.23 6.75
N ALA A 149 -20.82 -13.56 6.83
CA ALA A 149 -21.91 -14.29 6.21
C ALA A 149 -23.27 -13.78 6.69
N GLY A 150 -24.12 -13.36 5.76
CA GLY A 150 -25.45 -12.80 6.06
C GLY A 150 -25.46 -11.36 6.58
N LYS A 151 -24.29 -10.72 6.74
CA LYS A 151 -24.17 -9.29 7.04
C LYS A 151 -24.04 -8.51 5.75
N GLY A 152 -24.67 -7.33 5.69
CA GLY A 152 -24.59 -6.48 4.50
C GLY A 152 -23.28 -5.71 4.41
N TYR A 153 -23.03 -5.10 3.24
CA TYR A 153 -21.85 -4.27 2.99
C TYR A 153 -21.69 -3.10 3.97
N GLY A 154 -22.77 -2.58 4.53
CA GLY A 154 -22.73 -1.50 5.51
C GLY A 154 -21.95 -1.88 6.76
N ASP A 155 -22.25 -3.04 7.32
CA ASP A 155 -21.58 -3.56 8.53
C ASP A 155 -20.12 -3.90 8.24
N PHE A 156 -19.85 -4.52 7.09
CA PHE A 156 -18.48 -4.83 6.68
C PHE A 156 -17.64 -3.58 6.46
N LYS A 157 -18.14 -2.59 5.72
CA LYS A 157 -17.46 -1.31 5.48
C LYS A 157 -17.15 -0.56 6.78
N GLN A 158 -18.07 -0.62 7.75
CA GLN A 158 -17.85 -0.06 9.07
C GLN A 158 -16.70 -0.77 9.77
N ALA A 159 -16.73 -2.10 9.83
CA ALA A 159 -15.70 -2.90 10.49
C ALA A 159 -14.31 -2.67 9.86
N VAL A 160 -14.21 -2.59 8.53
CA VAL A 160 -12.95 -2.25 7.83
C VAL A 160 -12.46 -0.88 8.24
N GLY A 161 -13.35 0.12 8.25
CA GLY A 161 -13.00 1.49 8.64
C GLY A 161 -12.50 1.60 10.08
N GLU A 162 -13.13 0.90 11.01
CA GLU A 162 -12.74 0.84 12.42
C GLU A 162 -11.38 0.15 12.60
N ALA A 163 -11.17 -0.99 11.95
CA ALA A 163 -9.90 -1.71 12.00
C ALA A 163 -8.74 -0.88 11.44
N VAL A 164 -8.93 -0.21 10.30
CA VAL A 164 -7.90 0.68 9.72
C VAL A 164 -7.65 1.90 10.60
N ALA A 165 -8.70 2.50 11.19
CA ALA A 165 -8.53 3.64 12.09
C ALA A 165 -7.72 3.27 13.34
N GLU A 166 -7.90 2.06 13.86
CA GLU A 166 -7.12 1.56 15.00
C GLU A 166 -5.67 1.25 14.61
N GLU A 167 -5.43 0.63 13.45
CA GLU A 167 -4.07 0.38 12.95
C GLU A 167 -3.28 1.66 12.75
N LEU A 168 -3.92 2.74 12.30
CA LEU A 168 -3.28 4.04 12.10
C LEU A 168 -3.11 4.85 13.40
N ARG A 169 -3.77 4.46 14.48
CA ARG A 169 -3.75 5.19 15.77
C ARG A 169 -2.33 5.46 16.29
N PRO A 170 -1.40 4.48 16.35
CA PRO A 170 -0.06 4.73 16.90
C PRO A 170 0.76 5.77 16.11
N ALA A 171 0.51 5.86 14.80
CA ALA A 171 1.20 6.86 13.96
C ALA A 171 0.58 8.26 14.10
N ARG A 172 -0.72 8.33 14.38
CA ARG A 172 -1.45 9.58 14.54
C ARG A 172 -1.22 10.23 15.92
N GLU A 173 -1.05 9.42 16.97
CA GLU A 173 -0.90 9.88 18.36
C GLU A 173 0.57 10.20 18.74
N LYS A 174 1.51 10.09 17.80
CA LYS A 174 2.92 10.50 17.97
C LYS A 174 3.14 11.94 17.50
#